data_5868dd92e2336602b67e257c8bc37e49
#
_entry.id   5868dd92e2336602b67e257c8bc37e49
#
_cell.length_a   1.000
_cell.length_b   1.000
_cell.length_c   1.000
_cell.angle_alpha   90.00
_cell.angle_beta   90.00
_cell.angle_gamma   90.00
#
_symmetry.space_group_name_H-M   'P 1'
#
loop_
_entity.id
_entity.type
_entity.pdbx_description
1 polymer ?
#
loop_
_entity_poly.entity_id
_entity_poly.type
_entity_poly.pdbx_seq_one_letter_code
_entity_poly.pdbx_strand_id
1 'polypeptide(L)'
;MEIARLAAGACLVLALTGCADHTGLPAVEPPSEVAAQDSSATSAHTAFGAQRVWANGMAVTVSPPSSLKPSDTSFPKSPRTAVFTLTLVNGTTVPYRTNQLVVRASVNGEQVAEVRDSVQGLGGVAAAVPEVAAGGETVLTVAFAVPEHPVPIRVAVEPNGAGQEPSAVFEGTG
;
A
#
# COMPACT_ATOMS: atom_id res chain seq x y z
N MET A 1 7.87 -25.99 47.47
CA MET A 1 7.95 -27.33 46.88
C MET A 1 8.55 -27.15 45.50
N GLU A 2 9.82 -27.08 45.50
CA GLU A 2 10.91 -27.87 44.89
C GLU A 2 10.40 -28.89 43.85
N ILE A 3 10.97 -28.90 42.67
CA ILE A 3 12.07 -29.80 42.28
C ILE A 3 12.76 -29.28 41.00
N ALA A 4 14.06 -29.06 41.14
CA ALA A 4 15.02 -28.91 40.06
C ALA A 4 15.31 -30.24 39.37
N ARG A 5 15.63 -30.25 38.07
CA ARG A 5 16.47 -31.30 37.44
C ARG A 5 17.38 -30.70 36.37
N LEU A 6 18.64 -30.60 36.73
CA LEU A 6 19.79 -30.52 35.82
C LEU A 6 19.95 -31.86 35.08
N ALA A 7 20.33 -31.80 33.80
CA ALA A 7 21.05 -32.89 33.13
C ALA A 7 22.11 -32.28 32.21
N ALA A 8 23.35 -32.44 32.62
CA ALA A 8 24.57 -32.22 31.86
C ALA A 8 24.82 -33.44 30.97
N GLY A 9 25.18 -33.20 29.72
CA GLY A 9 25.65 -34.22 28.79
C GLY A 9 26.88 -33.72 28.01
N ALA A 10 28.03 -34.17 28.44
CA ALA A 10 29.31 -34.05 27.75
C ALA A 10 29.51 -35.22 26.82
N CYS A 11 29.99 -35.04 25.58
CA CYS A 11 30.66 -36.04 24.73
C CYS A 11 31.42 -35.28 23.66
N LEU A 12 32.68 -35.34 23.70
CA LEU A 12 33.73 -36.21 23.24
C LEU A 12 34.29 -35.79 21.87
N VAL A 13 35.50 -35.27 21.97
CA VAL A 13 36.41 -34.91 20.86
C VAL A 13 36.98 -36.19 20.25
N LEU A 14 36.94 -36.35 18.95
CA LEU A 14 37.75 -37.30 18.20
C LEU A 14 38.51 -36.57 17.10
N ALA A 15 39.79 -36.39 17.31
CA ALA A 15 40.74 -35.96 16.30
C ALA A 15 41.15 -37.18 15.46
N LEU A 16 41.08 -37.09 14.15
CA LEU A 16 41.74 -37.99 13.21
C LEU A 16 42.59 -37.17 12.25
N THR A 17 43.89 -37.25 12.46
CA THR A 17 44.95 -36.82 11.54
C THR A 17 45.03 -37.78 10.37
N GLY A 18 44.90 -37.28 9.17
CA GLY A 18 45.18 -38.01 7.95
C GLY A 18 45.92 -37.10 6.97
N CYS A 19 47.26 -37.25 6.89
CA CYS A 19 48.05 -36.70 5.81
C CYS A 19 47.89 -37.58 4.56
N ALA A 20 47.57 -36.98 3.43
CA ALA A 20 47.86 -37.55 2.12
C ALA A 20 48.16 -36.42 1.13
N ASP A 21 49.41 -36.38 0.69
CA ASP A 21 49.88 -35.57 -0.42
C ASP A 21 49.14 -35.92 -1.71
N HIS A 22 48.53 -34.89 -2.33
CA HIS A 22 48.19 -34.95 -3.76
C HIS A 22 48.45 -33.61 -4.40
N THR A 23 49.53 -33.57 -5.16
CA THR A 23 49.83 -32.58 -6.19
C THR A 23 48.71 -32.60 -7.24
N GLY A 24 47.92 -31.56 -7.31
CA GLY A 24 46.86 -31.37 -8.31
C GLY A 24 46.44 -29.89 -8.38
N LEU A 25 46.62 -29.34 -9.55
CA LEU A 25 46.31 -28.02 -10.09
C LEU A 25 45.21 -27.22 -9.36
N PRO A 26 45.29 -25.87 -9.30
CA PRO A 26 44.27 -25.05 -8.64
C PRO A 26 42.97 -25.08 -9.45
N ALA A 27 41.97 -25.71 -8.88
CA ALA A 27 40.60 -25.52 -9.32
C ALA A 27 40.20 -24.09 -8.96
N VAL A 28 39.92 -23.30 -9.97
CA VAL A 28 39.27 -22.00 -9.84
C VAL A 28 37.83 -22.25 -9.33
N GLU A 29 37.62 -22.03 -8.04
CA GLU A 29 36.27 -21.92 -7.52
C GLU A 29 35.57 -20.71 -8.20
N PRO A 30 34.38 -20.89 -8.81
CA PRO A 30 33.60 -19.76 -9.24
C PRO A 30 33.19 -18.94 -8.00
N PRO A 31 33.26 -17.61 -8.05
CA PRO A 31 32.80 -16.80 -6.96
C PRO A 31 31.30 -17.11 -6.73
N SER A 32 30.98 -17.54 -5.51
CA SER A 32 29.61 -17.59 -5.04
C SER A 32 29.05 -16.16 -5.13
N GLU A 33 28.34 -15.90 -6.20
CA GLU A 33 27.54 -14.71 -6.37
C GLU A 33 26.45 -14.77 -5.30
N VAL A 34 26.73 -14.14 -4.15
CA VAL A 34 25.73 -13.81 -3.17
C VAL A 34 24.80 -12.86 -3.90
N ALA A 35 23.71 -13.40 -4.44
CA ALA A 35 22.61 -12.60 -4.94
C ALA A 35 22.17 -11.72 -3.77
N ALA A 36 22.63 -10.48 -3.76
CA ALA A 36 22.05 -9.43 -2.98
C ALA A 36 20.57 -9.37 -3.43
N GLN A 37 19.69 -9.96 -2.62
CA GLN A 37 18.28 -9.73 -2.75
C GLN A 37 18.07 -8.24 -2.42
N ASP A 38 18.09 -7.43 -3.47
CA ASP A 38 17.57 -6.09 -3.45
C ASP A 38 16.10 -6.21 -3.02
N SER A 39 15.90 -6.10 -1.69
CA SER A 39 14.62 -5.87 -1.09
C SER A 39 14.21 -4.41 -1.36
N SER A 40 14.23 -4.03 -2.61
CA SER A 40 13.42 -2.93 -3.10
C SER A 40 11.98 -3.37 -2.85
N ALA A 41 11.39 -2.91 -1.75
CA ALA A 41 9.96 -2.95 -1.54
C ALA A 41 9.33 -2.16 -2.70
N THR A 42 9.20 -2.82 -3.83
CA THR A 42 8.43 -2.33 -4.97
C THR A 42 7.03 -2.15 -4.42
N SER A 43 6.63 -0.91 -4.16
CA SER A 43 5.25 -0.57 -3.86
C SER A 43 4.43 -1.17 -4.99
N ALA A 44 3.77 -2.31 -4.71
CA ALA A 44 3.04 -3.03 -5.73
C ALA A 44 1.92 -2.10 -6.20
N HIS A 45 2.08 -1.55 -7.39
CA HIS A 45 1.08 -0.71 -8.04
C HIS A 45 -0.13 -1.58 -8.33
N THR A 46 -1.30 -1.12 -7.95
CA THR A 46 -2.57 -1.81 -8.13
C THR A 46 -3.33 -1.12 -9.27
N ALA A 47 -3.88 -1.88 -10.21
CA ALA A 47 -4.73 -1.29 -11.24
C ALA A 47 -6.04 -0.78 -10.62
N PHE A 48 -6.61 0.29 -11.18
CA PHE A 48 -7.94 0.73 -10.80
C PHE A 48 -8.96 -0.40 -11.00
N GLY A 49 -9.91 -0.53 -10.07
CA GLY A 49 -10.90 -1.59 -10.03
C GLY A 49 -10.45 -2.86 -9.28
N ALA A 50 -9.15 -3.03 -9.05
CA ALA A 50 -8.65 -4.12 -8.23
C ALA A 50 -8.74 -3.78 -6.74
N GLN A 51 -8.91 -4.80 -5.90
CA GLN A 51 -8.93 -4.64 -4.44
C GLN A 51 -7.52 -4.76 -3.87
N ARG A 52 -7.17 -3.87 -2.96
CA ARG A 52 -6.00 -3.96 -2.09
C ARG A 52 -6.44 -4.30 -0.68
N VAL A 53 -5.80 -5.33 -0.08
CA VAL A 53 -6.03 -5.75 1.31
C VAL A 53 -4.74 -5.53 2.09
N TRP A 54 -4.85 -4.90 3.27
CA TRP A 54 -3.76 -4.70 4.22
C TRP A 54 -3.69 -5.84 5.25
N ALA A 55 -2.55 -5.96 5.93
CA ALA A 55 -2.31 -7.01 6.90
C ALA A 55 -3.28 -6.97 8.10
N ASN A 56 -3.79 -5.80 8.45
CA ASN A 56 -4.78 -5.60 9.52
C ASN A 56 -6.22 -6.01 9.13
N GLY A 57 -6.46 -6.40 7.87
CA GLY A 57 -7.77 -6.80 7.35
C GLY A 57 -8.55 -5.66 6.69
N MET A 58 -8.08 -4.42 6.75
CA MET A 58 -8.68 -3.34 5.96
C MET A 58 -8.52 -3.64 4.46
N ALA A 59 -9.52 -3.28 3.66
CA ALA A 59 -9.43 -3.40 2.21
C ALA A 59 -10.01 -2.17 1.51
N VAL A 60 -9.47 -1.84 0.36
CA VAL A 60 -9.97 -0.75 -0.48
C VAL A 60 -9.98 -1.15 -1.95
N THR A 61 -11.01 -0.71 -2.65
CA THR A 61 -11.08 -0.71 -4.11
C THR A 61 -11.25 0.71 -4.57
N VAL A 62 -10.44 1.13 -5.54
CA VAL A 62 -10.56 2.45 -6.19
C VAL A 62 -11.04 2.23 -7.60
N SER A 63 -12.19 2.82 -7.97
CA SER A 63 -12.76 2.67 -9.32
C SER A 63 -11.82 3.26 -10.38
N PRO A 64 -11.95 2.86 -11.66
CA PRO A 64 -11.44 3.66 -12.75
C PRO A 64 -11.95 5.10 -12.65
N PRO A 65 -11.15 6.11 -13.05
CA PRO A 65 -11.58 7.49 -13.02
C PRO A 65 -12.72 7.77 -14.00
N SER A 66 -13.68 8.58 -13.57
CA SER A 66 -14.64 9.22 -14.46
C SER A 66 -14.30 10.70 -14.61
N SER A 67 -14.46 11.23 -15.82
CA SER A 67 -14.17 12.64 -16.11
C SER A 67 -15.40 13.49 -15.81
N LEU A 68 -15.19 14.61 -15.10
CA LEU A 68 -16.26 15.55 -14.77
C LEU A 68 -15.77 16.98 -14.95
N LYS A 69 -16.62 17.85 -15.50
CA LYS A 69 -16.41 19.30 -15.49
C LYS A 69 -16.96 19.85 -14.16
N PRO A 70 -16.11 20.45 -13.31
CA PRO A 70 -16.57 21.00 -12.04
C PRO A 70 -17.55 22.14 -12.22
N SER A 71 -18.42 22.34 -11.24
CA SER A 71 -19.36 23.48 -11.23
C SER A 71 -18.66 24.80 -10.90
N ASP A 72 -19.39 25.92 -11.04
CA ASP A 72 -18.85 27.23 -10.70
C ASP A 72 -18.61 27.43 -9.20
N THR A 73 -19.12 26.55 -8.35
CA THR A 73 -18.92 26.58 -6.90
C THR A 73 -17.81 25.66 -6.42
N SER A 74 -17.19 24.90 -7.33
CA SER A 74 -16.09 24.00 -6.98
C SER A 74 -14.86 24.71 -6.43
N PHE A 75 -14.14 24.06 -5.54
CA PHE A 75 -12.88 24.55 -4.99
C PHE A 75 -11.86 23.40 -4.84
N PRO A 76 -10.61 23.58 -5.29
CA PRO A 76 -10.14 24.65 -6.18
C PRO A 76 -10.80 24.60 -7.56
N LYS A 77 -10.68 25.70 -8.32
CA LYS A 77 -11.11 25.70 -9.72
C LYS A 77 -10.20 24.80 -10.53
N SER A 78 -10.81 24.00 -11.40
CA SER A 78 -10.11 23.11 -12.31
C SER A 78 -10.84 23.05 -13.66
N PRO A 79 -10.15 22.91 -14.78
CA PRO A 79 -10.80 22.74 -16.08
C PRO A 79 -11.50 21.39 -16.18
N ARG A 80 -10.97 20.37 -15.51
CA ARG A 80 -11.50 19.01 -15.44
C ARG A 80 -11.16 18.36 -14.11
N THR A 81 -11.99 17.43 -13.64
CA THR A 81 -11.71 16.58 -12.49
C THR A 81 -11.73 15.11 -12.90
N ALA A 82 -10.83 14.33 -12.32
CA ALA A 82 -10.92 12.88 -12.27
C ALA A 82 -11.62 12.48 -10.99
N VAL A 83 -12.77 11.81 -11.12
CA VAL A 83 -13.62 11.38 -10.00
C VAL A 83 -13.46 9.90 -9.79
N PHE A 84 -13.20 9.50 -8.55
CA PHE A 84 -13.04 8.11 -8.13
C PHE A 84 -14.07 7.75 -7.06
N THR A 85 -14.61 6.55 -7.19
CA THR A 85 -15.39 5.91 -6.13
C THR A 85 -14.48 4.97 -5.37
N LEU A 86 -14.39 5.14 -4.06
CA LEU A 86 -13.66 4.25 -3.17
C LEU A 86 -14.65 3.41 -2.38
N THR A 87 -14.49 2.09 -2.44
CA THR A 87 -15.16 1.15 -1.54
C THR A 87 -14.16 0.72 -0.48
N LEU A 88 -14.44 1.07 0.78
CA LEU A 88 -13.59 0.75 1.92
C LEU A 88 -14.29 -0.32 2.76
N VAL A 89 -13.61 -1.44 2.98
CA VAL A 89 -14.09 -2.54 3.82
C VAL A 89 -13.28 -2.60 5.09
N ASN A 90 -13.96 -2.55 6.24
CA ASN A 90 -13.33 -2.72 7.54
C ASN A 90 -13.33 -4.20 7.95
N GLY A 91 -12.35 -4.96 7.49
CA GLY A 91 -12.14 -6.35 7.89
C GLY A 91 -11.47 -6.53 9.26
N THR A 92 -11.29 -5.45 10.03
CA THR A 92 -10.75 -5.51 11.39
C THR A 92 -11.83 -5.90 12.41
N THR A 93 -11.44 -6.14 13.64
CA THR A 93 -12.35 -6.48 14.75
C THR A 93 -12.87 -5.27 15.52
N VAL A 94 -12.45 -4.06 15.14
CA VAL A 94 -12.83 -2.79 15.78
C VAL A 94 -13.41 -1.81 14.79
N PRO A 95 -14.29 -0.89 15.20
CA PRO A 95 -14.80 0.15 14.31
C PRO A 95 -13.66 1.02 13.76
N TYR A 96 -13.74 1.37 12.48
CA TYR A 96 -12.79 2.22 11.79
C TYR A 96 -13.35 3.62 11.61
N ARG A 97 -12.58 4.63 12.01
CA ARG A 97 -12.93 6.04 11.82
C ARG A 97 -12.45 6.54 10.47
N THR A 98 -13.38 6.97 9.61
CA THR A 98 -13.06 7.40 8.25
C THR A 98 -12.20 8.65 8.17
N ASN A 99 -12.17 9.48 9.22
CA ASN A 99 -11.26 10.63 9.29
C ASN A 99 -9.77 10.26 9.40
N GLN A 100 -9.45 8.98 9.60
CA GLN A 100 -8.09 8.44 9.53
C GLN A 100 -7.66 8.11 8.10
N LEU A 101 -8.63 8.03 7.16
CA LEU A 101 -8.35 7.75 5.77
C LEU A 101 -7.70 8.96 5.09
N VAL A 102 -6.54 8.74 4.50
CA VAL A 102 -5.87 9.75 3.68
C VAL A 102 -5.86 9.27 2.23
N VAL A 103 -6.35 10.12 1.34
CA VAL A 103 -6.34 9.87 -0.10
C VAL A 103 -5.64 11.02 -0.80
N ARG A 104 -4.64 10.71 -1.61
CA ARG A 104 -3.89 11.70 -2.40
C ARG A 104 -3.81 11.23 -3.84
N ALA A 105 -3.78 12.18 -4.77
CA ALA A 105 -3.51 11.86 -6.16
C ALA A 105 -2.29 12.62 -6.69
N SER A 106 -1.63 12.05 -7.70
CA SER A 106 -0.53 12.68 -8.41
C SER A 106 -0.63 12.41 -9.90
N VAL A 107 -0.19 13.40 -10.69
CA VAL A 107 -0.07 13.37 -12.14
C VAL A 107 1.39 13.70 -12.49
N ASN A 108 2.05 12.87 -13.28
CA ASN A 108 3.47 13.04 -13.62
C ASN A 108 4.40 13.20 -12.40
N GLY A 109 4.03 12.56 -11.25
CA GLY A 109 4.80 12.64 -10.01
C GLY A 109 4.49 13.86 -9.14
N GLU A 110 3.72 14.82 -9.61
CA GLU A 110 3.29 16.00 -8.85
C GLU A 110 1.93 15.77 -8.20
N GLN A 111 1.81 16.12 -6.91
CA GLN A 111 0.54 16.02 -6.21
C GLN A 111 -0.46 17.01 -6.78
N VAL A 112 -1.68 16.52 -7.04
CA VAL A 112 -2.81 17.34 -7.52
C VAL A 112 -3.82 17.58 -6.40
N ALA A 113 -4.51 18.72 -6.47
CA ALA A 113 -5.44 19.12 -5.43
C ALA A 113 -6.75 18.31 -5.49
N GLU A 114 -7.26 17.92 -4.33
CA GLU A 114 -8.64 17.42 -4.20
C GLU A 114 -9.63 18.55 -4.48
N VAL A 115 -10.58 18.27 -5.36
CA VAL A 115 -11.66 19.21 -5.73
C VAL A 115 -12.91 18.86 -4.94
N ARG A 116 -13.45 19.85 -4.27
CA ARG A 116 -14.76 19.78 -3.59
C ARG A 116 -15.80 20.53 -4.38
N ASP A 117 -16.92 19.88 -4.61
CA ASP A 117 -18.05 20.44 -5.35
C ASP A 117 -19.35 19.86 -4.78
N SER A 118 -19.93 20.56 -3.82
CA SER A 118 -21.14 20.11 -3.11
C SER A 118 -22.34 20.00 -4.02
N VAL A 119 -22.42 20.82 -5.08
CA VAL A 119 -23.50 20.77 -6.07
C VAL A 119 -23.48 19.44 -6.83
N GLN A 120 -22.30 18.89 -7.04
CA GLN A 120 -22.11 17.62 -7.74
C GLN A 120 -21.85 16.44 -6.78
N GLY A 121 -22.03 16.63 -5.48
CA GLY A 121 -21.84 15.57 -4.48
C GLY A 121 -20.38 15.19 -4.20
N LEU A 122 -19.43 16.03 -4.60
CA LEU A 122 -17.99 15.79 -4.41
C LEU A 122 -17.54 16.33 -3.05
N GLY A 123 -17.87 15.62 -1.98
CA GLY A 123 -17.53 16.01 -0.60
C GLY A 123 -16.19 15.44 -0.09
N GLY A 124 -15.61 14.50 -0.82
CA GLY A 124 -14.36 13.83 -0.44
C GLY A 124 -14.51 12.98 0.82
N VAL A 125 -13.38 12.65 1.44
CA VAL A 125 -13.34 11.85 2.69
C VAL A 125 -14.15 12.52 3.82
N ALA A 126 -14.20 13.84 3.87
CA ALA A 126 -14.92 14.57 4.91
C ALA A 126 -16.46 14.38 4.86
N ALA A 127 -17.01 13.97 3.72
CA ALA A 127 -18.43 13.67 3.56
C ALA A 127 -18.78 12.18 3.79
N ALA A 128 -17.77 11.33 4.03
CA ALA A 128 -17.99 9.92 4.34
C ALA A 128 -18.68 9.73 5.69
N VAL A 129 -19.29 8.57 5.89
CA VAL A 129 -19.80 8.19 7.23
C VAL A 129 -18.65 8.27 8.24
N PRO A 130 -18.89 8.77 9.46
CA PRO A 130 -17.79 9.01 10.42
C PRO A 130 -17.13 7.74 10.91
N GLU A 131 -17.84 6.62 10.87
CA GLU A 131 -17.34 5.33 11.37
C GLU A 131 -17.91 4.16 10.56
N VAL A 132 -17.05 3.16 10.30
CA VAL A 132 -17.43 1.90 9.66
C VAL A 132 -17.28 0.78 10.71
N ALA A 133 -18.36 0.08 11.01
CA ALA A 133 -18.36 -1.02 11.97
C ALA A 133 -17.38 -2.13 11.55
N ALA A 134 -16.94 -2.95 12.51
CA ALA A 134 -16.16 -4.16 12.22
C ALA A 134 -16.92 -5.07 11.24
N GLY A 135 -16.27 -5.52 10.19
CA GLY A 135 -16.87 -6.30 9.10
C GLY A 135 -17.77 -5.49 8.15
N GLY A 136 -17.95 -4.19 8.38
CA GLY A 136 -18.77 -3.31 7.54
C GLY A 136 -18.00 -2.71 6.37
N GLU A 137 -18.74 -2.02 5.50
CA GLU A 137 -18.18 -1.29 4.37
C GLU A 137 -18.77 0.12 4.23
N THR A 138 -18.07 0.98 3.53
CA THR A 138 -18.56 2.30 3.13
C THR A 138 -18.06 2.66 1.74
N VAL A 139 -18.83 3.49 1.06
CA VAL A 139 -18.50 4.03 -0.25
C VAL A 139 -18.36 5.53 -0.14
N LEU A 140 -17.30 6.08 -0.71
CA LEU A 140 -17.07 7.52 -0.75
C LEU A 140 -16.55 7.92 -2.13
N THR A 141 -16.75 9.20 -2.46
CA THR A 141 -16.32 9.78 -3.73
C THR A 141 -15.29 10.85 -3.48
N VAL A 142 -14.16 10.76 -4.17
CA VAL A 142 -13.11 11.79 -4.19
C VAL A 142 -12.89 12.28 -5.60
N ALA A 143 -12.51 13.53 -5.76
CA ALA A 143 -12.24 14.13 -7.06
C ALA A 143 -10.95 14.93 -7.02
N PHE A 144 -10.16 14.87 -8.09
CA PHE A 144 -8.87 15.54 -8.17
C PHE A 144 -8.79 16.40 -9.42
N ALA A 145 -8.16 17.58 -9.29
CA ALA A 145 -7.90 18.48 -10.40
C ALA A 145 -6.91 17.83 -11.38
N VAL A 146 -7.30 17.71 -12.64
CA VAL A 146 -6.45 17.12 -13.67
C VAL A 146 -6.46 17.98 -14.94
N PRO A 147 -5.43 17.85 -15.83
CA PRO A 147 -5.43 18.48 -17.13
C PRO A 147 -6.65 18.09 -17.99
N GLU A 148 -6.96 18.91 -19.00
CA GLU A 148 -8.11 18.64 -19.88
C GLU A 148 -7.97 17.34 -20.68
N HIS A 149 -6.75 16.97 -21.05
CA HIS A 149 -6.46 15.72 -21.76
C HIS A 149 -6.20 14.57 -20.79
N PRO A 150 -6.47 13.32 -21.17
CA PRO A 150 -6.15 12.14 -20.36
C PRO A 150 -4.66 12.06 -20.03
N VAL A 151 -4.35 11.74 -18.78
CA VAL A 151 -2.98 11.62 -18.27
C VAL A 151 -2.87 10.41 -17.34
N PRO A 152 -1.67 9.83 -17.20
CA PRO A 152 -1.43 8.86 -16.15
C PRO A 152 -1.65 9.50 -14.78
N ILE A 153 -2.48 8.87 -13.96
CA ILE A 153 -2.78 9.31 -12.60
C ILE A 153 -2.51 8.20 -11.60
N ARG A 154 -1.96 8.58 -10.46
CA ARG A 154 -1.78 7.69 -9.31
C ARG A 154 -2.62 8.19 -8.15
N VAL A 155 -3.30 7.25 -7.48
CA VAL A 155 -4.06 7.51 -6.26
C VAL A 155 -3.46 6.69 -5.13
N ALA A 156 -2.95 7.37 -4.12
CA ALA A 156 -2.40 6.76 -2.91
C ALA A 156 -3.47 6.78 -1.81
N VAL A 157 -3.70 5.64 -1.19
CA VAL A 157 -4.67 5.44 -0.11
C VAL A 157 -3.97 4.92 1.12
N GLU A 158 -4.14 5.59 2.25
CA GLU A 158 -3.57 5.24 3.56
C GLU A 158 -4.70 5.12 4.59
N PRO A 159 -5.03 3.92 5.09
CA PRO A 159 -6.21 3.71 5.93
C PRO A 159 -6.06 4.26 7.35
N ASN A 160 -4.82 4.34 7.87
CA ASN A 160 -4.56 4.76 9.26
C ASN A 160 -3.81 6.11 9.35
N GLY A 161 -3.82 6.92 8.30
CA GLY A 161 -2.98 8.11 8.22
C GLY A 161 -1.51 7.76 8.00
N ALA A 162 -0.59 8.60 8.47
CA ALA A 162 0.84 8.37 8.28
C ALA A 162 1.37 7.28 9.22
N GLY A 163 1.77 6.13 8.68
CA GLY A 163 2.78 5.29 9.30
C GLY A 163 2.35 4.00 9.99
N GLN A 164 1.09 3.62 9.99
CA GLN A 164 0.68 2.32 10.56
C GLN A 164 0.53 1.23 9.52
N GLU A 165 -0.06 1.56 8.36
CA GLU A 165 -0.17 0.65 7.23
C GLU A 165 0.50 1.26 6.00
N PRO A 166 1.14 0.46 5.15
CA PRO A 166 1.78 0.99 3.95
C PRO A 166 0.74 1.60 3.01
N SER A 167 1.12 2.69 2.34
CA SER A 167 0.28 3.30 1.31
C SER A 167 -0.01 2.30 0.19
N ALA A 168 -1.28 2.17 -0.19
CA ALA A 168 -1.68 1.45 -1.40
C ALA A 168 -1.72 2.43 -2.57
N VAL A 169 -0.99 2.15 -3.66
CA VAL A 169 -0.95 3.01 -4.84
C VAL A 169 -1.72 2.35 -5.97
N PHE A 170 -2.74 3.04 -6.45
CA PHE A 170 -3.53 2.67 -7.64
C PHE A 170 -3.11 3.54 -8.80
N GLU A 171 -3.02 2.96 -10.00
CA GLU A 171 -2.62 3.70 -11.18
C GLU A 171 -3.36 3.29 -12.45
N GLY A 172 -3.43 4.24 -13.39
CA GLY A 172 -4.05 4.08 -14.69
C GLY A 172 -4.14 5.42 -15.40
N THR A 173 -4.92 5.47 -16.49
CA THR A 173 -5.16 6.70 -17.24
C THR A 173 -6.49 7.33 -16.81
N GLY A 174 -6.47 8.64 -16.56
CA GLY A 174 -7.63 9.42 -16.15
C GLY A 174 -7.90 10.61 -17.06
#